data_c91a3a5009d73d78d5b98d62b634c97b
#
_entry.id   c91a3a5009d73d78d5b98d62b634c97b
#
_cell.length_a   1.000
_cell.length_b   1.000
_cell.length_c   1.000
_cell.angle_alpha   90.00
_cell.angle_beta   90.00
_cell.angle_gamma   90.00
#
_symmetry.space_group_name_H-M   'P 1'
#
loop_
_entity.id
_entity.type
_entity.pdbx_description
1 polymer ?
#
loop_
_entity_poly.entity_id
_entity_poly.type
_entity_poly.pdbx_seq_one_letter_code
_entity_poly.pdbx_strand_id
1 'polypeptide(L)'
;ASLDLVLTDSLVRLGYHLMIGKVDPDSLDGNWNIDRTLEIDPILKMSRAIDSGNVNNLVDSFRPQAAVYHELKSALARYRKLQAAGGWQAVPDGQTLKPGMTDPRVVALRRRLAVTGDMPAANAGSPEFDEQLEAGVRRFQQRHGLEADGVVGKGTLTELNVPVEARIDQLRVNLERARWVLHDLPQDFVITDIAGFRVMYFRGGELLWETRAQVGKSYRKTPVFRDSIRYVEFNPTWTVPPTILKKDILPKVKKDPGYLQKKNIRVIDRNGKTVDAAGIDWSKYPAAGFPYMLRQDPGPKNALGRVKFMFPNKHAVYLHDTPHKSGFARAQRTFSSGCIRVEDPFAFARLLLDDKPDWDQSRIDGILESLKTTRVNLTEPLTVMLLYWTAVVDDDGQVIFRKDVYDRDAGVLSALNAGFSFRQKPVIRQQQ
;
A
#
# COMPACT_ATOMS: atom_id res chain seq x y z
N ALA A 1 41.93 2.45 -23.03
CA ALA A 1 41.14 1.27 -23.42
C ALA A 1 40.49 0.57 -22.18
N SER A 2 41.24 0.23 -21.14
CA SER A 2 40.67 -0.49 -19.99
C SER A 2 39.75 0.40 -19.15
N LEU A 3 40.08 1.67 -18.91
CA LEU A 3 39.23 2.62 -18.20
C LEU A 3 37.94 2.91 -18.97
N ASP A 4 38.00 3.08 -20.27
CA ASP A 4 36.82 3.35 -21.11
C ASP A 4 35.82 2.18 -21.06
N LEU A 5 36.30 0.94 -21.08
CA LEU A 5 35.46 -0.25 -20.97
C LEU A 5 34.76 -0.30 -19.60
N VAL A 6 35.47 -0.01 -18.50
CA VAL A 6 34.93 -0.01 -17.16
C VAL A 6 33.89 1.11 -16.98
N LEU A 7 34.18 2.31 -17.50
CA LEU A 7 33.24 3.44 -17.44
C LEU A 7 31.98 3.16 -18.26
N THR A 8 32.13 2.61 -19.47
CA THR A 8 31.02 2.27 -20.36
C THR A 8 30.14 1.19 -19.71
N ASP A 9 30.73 0.09 -19.23
CA ASP A 9 29.99 -0.96 -18.53
C ASP A 9 29.26 -0.41 -17.30
N SER A 10 29.93 0.45 -16.51
CA SER A 10 29.32 1.07 -15.34
C SER A 10 28.15 1.97 -15.69
N LEU A 11 28.26 2.75 -16.77
CA LEU A 11 27.19 3.63 -17.23
C LEU A 11 26.00 2.85 -17.80
N VAL A 12 26.24 1.77 -18.56
CA VAL A 12 25.21 0.86 -19.06
C VAL A 12 24.46 0.25 -17.90
N ARG A 13 25.16 -0.32 -16.90
CA ARG A 13 24.54 -0.89 -15.70
C ARG A 13 23.74 0.15 -14.94
N LEU A 14 24.26 1.36 -14.77
CA LEU A 14 23.53 2.45 -14.11
C LEU A 14 22.25 2.79 -14.88
N GLY A 15 22.29 2.86 -16.21
CA GLY A 15 21.11 3.09 -17.04
C GLY A 15 20.02 2.04 -16.78
N TYR A 16 20.38 0.76 -16.85
CA TYR A 16 19.43 -0.32 -16.55
C TYR A 16 18.90 -0.23 -15.12
N HIS A 17 19.76 0.00 -14.11
CA HIS A 17 19.31 0.12 -12.71
C HIS A 17 18.36 1.29 -12.48
N LEU A 18 18.52 2.38 -13.22
CA LEU A 18 17.64 3.54 -13.09
C LEU A 18 16.32 3.34 -13.82
N MET A 19 16.30 2.60 -14.93
CA MET A 19 15.11 2.38 -15.75
C MET A 19 14.23 1.23 -15.25
N ILE A 20 14.80 0.14 -14.74
CA ILE A 20 14.03 -1.05 -14.35
C ILE A 20 14.27 -1.51 -12.91
N GLY A 21 15.18 -0.83 -12.19
CA GLY A 21 15.65 -1.26 -10.88
C GLY A 21 16.83 -2.25 -10.97
N LYS A 22 17.59 -2.34 -9.88
CA LYS A 22 18.66 -3.33 -9.71
C LYS A 22 18.11 -4.71 -9.37
N VAL A 23 16.99 -4.74 -8.65
CA VAL A 23 16.37 -5.95 -8.11
C VAL A 23 15.25 -6.38 -9.05
N ASP A 24 15.19 -7.67 -9.34
CA ASP A 24 14.07 -8.26 -10.06
C ASP A 24 12.93 -8.58 -9.09
N PRO A 25 11.80 -7.83 -9.12
CA PRO A 25 10.68 -8.07 -8.22
C PRO A 25 10.00 -9.43 -8.42
N ASP A 26 10.05 -10.03 -9.63
CA ASP A 26 9.52 -11.37 -9.88
C ASP A 26 10.22 -12.43 -9.03
N SER A 27 11.52 -12.22 -8.76
CA SER A 27 12.29 -13.12 -7.89
C SER A 27 11.90 -13.04 -6.41
N LEU A 28 11.25 -11.94 -6.00
CA LEU A 28 10.84 -11.68 -4.61
C LEU A 28 9.35 -11.94 -4.37
N ASP A 29 8.50 -11.75 -5.37
CA ASP A 29 7.06 -11.97 -5.28
C ASP A 29 6.55 -12.62 -6.58
N GLY A 30 6.29 -13.92 -6.55
CA GLY A 30 5.76 -14.68 -7.69
C GLY A 30 4.37 -14.23 -8.18
N ASN A 31 3.77 -13.23 -7.55
CA ASN A 31 2.53 -12.60 -7.99
C ASN A 31 2.76 -11.30 -8.75
N TRP A 32 4.00 -10.86 -8.86
CA TRP A 32 4.33 -9.65 -9.60
C TRP A 32 3.85 -9.76 -11.07
N ASN A 33 3.22 -8.72 -11.59
CA ASN A 33 2.73 -8.67 -12.97
C ASN A 33 2.80 -7.26 -13.57
N ILE A 34 3.54 -6.36 -12.90
CA ILE A 34 3.70 -5.00 -13.44
C ILE A 34 4.78 -5.06 -14.50
N ASP A 35 4.38 -4.71 -15.73
CA ASP A 35 5.27 -4.69 -16.87
C ASP A 35 6.41 -3.69 -16.68
N ARG A 36 7.63 -4.12 -16.99
CA ARG A 36 8.87 -3.34 -16.97
C ARG A 36 9.54 -3.32 -18.34
N THR A 37 8.75 -3.43 -19.39
CA THR A 37 9.23 -3.37 -20.78
C THR A 37 9.79 -1.98 -21.04
N LEU A 38 11.02 -1.92 -21.50
CA LEU A 38 11.67 -0.67 -21.89
C LEU A 38 11.20 -0.22 -23.29
N GLU A 39 10.83 1.04 -23.43
CA GLU A 39 10.53 1.63 -24.75
C GLU A 39 11.78 1.79 -25.59
N ILE A 40 12.90 2.12 -24.96
CA ILE A 40 14.19 2.33 -25.62
C ILE A 40 15.28 1.61 -24.84
N ASP A 41 16.13 0.88 -25.55
CA ASP A 41 17.33 0.27 -24.98
C ASP A 41 18.25 1.35 -24.37
N PRO A 42 18.69 1.24 -23.11
CA PRO A 42 19.65 2.17 -22.51
C PRO A 42 20.92 2.35 -23.35
N ILE A 43 21.41 1.31 -24.01
CA ILE A 43 22.59 1.38 -24.88
C ILE A 43 22.31 2.30 -26.06
N LEU A 44 21.16 2.14 -26.72
CA LEU A 44 20.76 3.00 -27.83
C LEU A 44 20.57 4.47 -27.41
N LYS A 45 19.97 4.66 -26.22
CA LYS A 45 19.79 5.99 -25.62
C LYS A 45 21.12 6.66 -25.32
N MET A 46 22.11 5.91 -24.84
CA MET A 46 23.46 6.36 -24.60
C MET A 46 24.18 6.74 -25.90
N SER A 47 24.15 5.87 -26.92
CA SER A 47 24.74 6.17 -28.24
C SER A 47 24.20 7.47 -28.80
N ARG A 48 22.89 7.65 -28.84
CA ARG A 48 22.24 8.88 -29.32
C ARG A 48 22.69 10.13 -28.55
N ALA A 49 22.85 10.03 -27.21
CA ALA A 49 23.29 11.15 -26.40
C ALA A 49 24.76 11.50 -26.64
N ILE A 50 25.61 10.52 -26.87
CA ILE A 50 27.03 10.72 -27.23
C ILE A 50 27.12 11.39 -28.62
N ASP A 51 26.42 10.85 -29.61
CA ASP A 51 26.44 11.34 -31.00
C ASP A 51 25.91 12.78 -31.10
N SER A 52 24.93 13.14 -30.24
CA SER A 52 24.38 14.51 -30.20
C SER A 52 25.13 15.48 -29.27
N GLY A 53 26.14 15.02 -28.53
CA GLY A 53 26.85 15.79 -27.49
C GLY A 53 26.04 16.11 -26.25
N ASN A 54 24.86 15.49 -26.08
CA ASN A 54 23.94 15.76 -24.96
C ASN A 54 24.07 14.73 -23.83
N VAL A 55 25.29 14.55 -23.33
CA VAL A 55 25.59 13.53 -22.28
C VAL A 55 25.18 14.00 -20.87
N ASN A 56 25.13 15.31 -20.63
CA ASN A 56 24.89 15.86 -19.29
C ASN A 56 23.53 15.45 -18.69
N ASN A 57 22.51 15.35 -19.53
CA ASN A 57 21.14 14.99 -19.08
C ASN A 57 20.83 13.48 -19.19
N LEU A 58 21.79 12.69 -19.70
CA LEU A 58 21.58 11.28 -20.00
C LEU A 58 21.18 10.49 -18.75
N VAL A 59 21.92 10.63 -17.65
CA VAL A 59 21.67 9.91 -16.39
C VAL A 59 20.32 10.28 -15.78
N ASP A 60 19.93 11.56 -15.86
CA ASP A 60 18.61 12.00 -15.37
C ASP A 60 17.49 11.47 -16.25
N SER A 61 17.72 11.32 -17.56
CA SER A 61 16.72 10.76 -18.47
C SER A 61 16.43 9.26 -18.27
N PHE A 62 17.28 8.54 -17.53
CA PHE A 62 17.07 7.15 -17.15
C PHE A 62 16.18 6.98 -15.91
N ARG A 63 15.94 8.05 -15.14
CA ARG A 63 15.17 7.99 -13.89
C ARG A 63 13.67 8.10 -14.17
N PRO A 64 12.83 7.55 -13.27
CA PRO A 64 11.42 7.93 -13.26
C PRO A 64 11.27 9.44 -13.15
N GLN A 65 10.37 10.03 -13.93
CA GLN A 65 10.13 11.49 -13.92
C GLN A 65 9.04 11.91 -12.92
N ALA A 66 8.37 10.97 -12.27
CA ALA A 66 7.37 11.25 -11.27
C ALA A 66 7.96 12.00 -10.05
N ALA A 67 7.27 13.04 -9.59
CA ALA A 67 7.72 13.90 -8.48
C ALA A 67 8.12 13.09 -7.24
N VAL A 68 7.33 12.09 -6.87
CA VAL A 68 7.58 11.22 -5.71
C VAL A 68 8.96 10.52 -5.76
N TYR A 69 9.48 10.20 -6.96
CA TYR A 69 10.83 9.63 -7.08
C TYR A 69 11.91 10.65 -6.72
N HIS A 70 11.76 11.90 -7.19
CA HIS A 70 12.71 12.98 -6.91
C HIS A 70 12.68 13.41 -5.45
N GLU A 71 11.51 13.41 -4.85
CA GLU A 71 11.30 13.67 -3.42
C GLU A 71 11.98 12.60 -2.54
N LEU A 72 11.78 11.31 -2.84
CA LEU A 72 12.47 10.20 -2.15
C LEU A 72 13.99 10.28 -2.32
N LYS A 73 14.49 10.65 -3.52
CA LYS A 73 15.93 10.85 -3.77
C LYS A 73 16.49 11.99 -2.92
N SER A 74 15.77 13.12 -2.85
CA SER A 74 16.13 14.27 -2.01
C SER A 74 16.08 13.93 -0.53
N ALA A 75 15.08 13.17 -0.09
CA ALA A 75 14.99 12.64 1.26
C ALA A 75 16.19 11.74 1.60
N LEU A 76 16.57 10.82 0.71
CA LEU A 76 17.74 9.96 0.89
C LEU A 76 19.02 10.79 1.06
N ALA A 77 19.20 11.83 0.25
CA ALA A 77 20.36 12.73 0.37
C ALA A 77 20.37 13.46 1.72
N ARG A 78 19.22 13.91 2.20
CA ARG A 78 19.04 14.57 3.49
C ARG A 78 19.37 13.63 4.66
N TYR A 79 18.88 12.38 4.62
CA TYR A 79 19.16 11.39 5.67
C TYR A 79 20.63 10.93 5.69
N ARG A 80 21.31 10.88 4.54
CA ARG A 80 22.75 10.64 4.46
C ARG A 80 23.57 11.79 5.07
N LYS A 81 23.13 13.05 4.91
CA LYS A 81 23.75 14.19 5.60
C LYS A 81 23.56 14.09 7.12
N LEU A 82 22.39 13.69 7.59
CA LEU A 82 22.14 13.44 9.01
C LEU A 82 23.06 12.33 9.53
N GLN A 83 23.21 11.23 8.81
CA GLN A 83 24.14 10.15 9.18
C GLN A 83 25.58 10.64 9.26
N ALA A 84 26.05 11.40 8.28
CA ALA A 84 27.42 11.97 8.28
C ALA A 84 27.66 12.95 9.43
N ALA A 85 26.60 13.61 9.93
CA ALA A 85 26.63 14.47 11.11
C ALA A 85 26.51 13.69 12.45
N GLY A 86 26.51 12.34 12.41
CA GLY A 86 26.43 11.49 13.61
C GLY A 86 25.02 10.95 13.91
N GLY A 87 24.03 11.22 13.05
CA GLY A 87 22.67 10.73 13.21
C GLY A 87 21.94 11.33 14.40
N TRP A 88 21.31 10.48 15.17
CA TRP A 88 20.64 10.86 16.44
C TRP A 88 20.88 9.83 17.54
N GLN A 89 20.86 10.32 18.76
CA GLN A 89 20.97 9.47 19.94
C GLN A 89 19.61 8.84 20.27
N ALA A 90 19.65 7.63 20.82
CA ALA A 90 18.46 6.97 21.32
C ALA A 90 17.89 7.70 22.56
N VAL A 91 16.57 7.76 22.63
CA VAL A 91 15.86 8.16 23.84
C VAL A 91 15.94 7.00 24.84
N PRO A 92 16.41 7.22 26.08
CA PRO A 92 16.56 6.14 27.04
C PRO A 92 15.24 5.46 27.39
N ASP A 93 15.29 4.14 27.65
CA ASP A 93 14.12 3.36 28.06
C ASP A 93 13.64 3.77 29.46
N GLY A 94 12.39 3.44 29.77
CA GLY A 94 11.77 3.72 31.06
C GLY A 94 10.25 3.76 31.01
N GLN A 95 9.64 4.33 32.03
CA GLN A 95 8.20 4.50 32.08
C GLN A 95 7.67 5.40 30.95
N THR A 96 6.41 5.23 30.60
CA THR A 96 5.71 6.04 29.58
C THR A 96 5.80 7.53 29.92
N LEU A 97 6.29 8.36 28.96
CA LEU A 97 6.30 9.81 29.08
C LEU A 97 4.96 10.39 28.59
N LYS A 98 4.41 11.33 29.36
CA LYS A 98 3.08 11.94 29.10
C LYS A 98 3.17 13.45 29.27
N PRO A 99 2.30 14.24 28.61
CA PRO A 99 2.19 15.68 28.84
C PRO A 99 2.06 16.03 30.32
N GLY A 100 2.72 17.10 30.73
CA GLY A 100 2.76 17.59 32.10
C GLY A 100 3.81 16.92 33.03
N MET A 101 4.54 15.90 32.52
CA MET A 101 5.63 15.27 33.31
C MET A 101 6.93 16.07 33.20
N THR A 102 7.74 15.98 34.26
CA THR A 102 9.14 16.39 34.26
C THR A 102 10.01 15.16 34.38
N ASP A 103 10.86 14.90 33.37
CA ASP A 103 11.71 13.70 33.32
C ASP A 103 13.00 14.03 32.54
N PRO A 104 14.19 13.64 33.01
CA PRO A 104 15.44 13.92 32.32
C PRO A 104 15.53 13.35 30.91
N ARG A 105 14.80 12.27 30.60
CA ARG A 105 14.72 11.67 29.25
C ARG A 105 14.02 12.57 28.23
N VAL A 106 13.21 13.54 28.69
CA VAL A 106 12.56 14.53 27.84
C VAL A 106 13.57 15.36 27.06
N VAL A 107 14.74 15.65 27.66
CA VAL A 107 15.83 16.35 26.95
C VAL A 107 16.31 15.57 25.73
N ALA A 108 16.49 14.25 25.86
CA ALA A 108 16.86 13.39 24.74
C ALA A 108 15.75 13.31 23.69
N LEU A 109 14.49 13.22 24.14
CA LEU A 109 13.31 13.21 23.27
C LEU A 109 13.21 14.49 22.43
N ARG A 110 13.37 15.67 23.04
CA ARG A 110 13.36 16.96 22.33
C ARG A 110 14.43 17.01 21.25
N ARG A 111 15.67 16.64 21.59
CA ARG A 111 16.79 16.59 20.64
C ARG A 111 16.49 15.64 19.49
N ARG A 112 15.95 14.46 19.81
CA ARG A 112 15.57 13.46 18.80
C ARG A 112 14.52 13.97 17.80
N LEU A 113 13.48 14.63 18.28
CA LEU A 113 12.43 15.20 17.44
C LEU A 113 12.91 16.40 16.63
N ALA A 114 13.78 17.23 17.20
CA ALA A 114 14.35 18.39 16.52
C ALA A 114 15.24 17.99 15.32
N VAL A 115 16.03 16.92 15.44
CA VAL A 115 16.90 16.43 14.35
C VAL A 115 16.10 16.06 13.11
N THR A 116 14.88 15.53 13.25
CA THR A 116 14.03 15.12 12.13
C THR A 116 12.97 16.16 11.77
N GLY A 117 13.00 17.33 12.39
CA GLY A 117 12.11 18.45 12.07
C GLY A 117 10.69 18.31 12.65
N ASP A 118 10.47 17.38 13.59
CA ASP A 118 9.17 17.19 14.22
C ASP A 118 8.86 18.31 15.24
N MET A 119 9.88 19.03 15.70
CA MET A 119 9.75 20.23 16.51
C MET A 119 10.93 21.19 16.28
N PRO A 120 10.77 22.49 16.61
CA PRO A 120 11.90 23.42 16.62
C PRO A 120 12.98 23.01 17.63
N ALA A 121 14.24 23.34 17.37
CA ALA A 121 15.35 23.07 18.28
C ALA A 121 15.35 23.94 19.54
N ALA A 122 14.49 24.94 19.62
CA ALA A 122 14.30 25.78 20.80
C ALA A 122 13.92 24.95 22.03
N ASN A 123 14.42 25.31 23.21
CA ASN A 123 14.17 24.63 24.48
C ASN A 123 14.63 23.15 24.54
N ALA A 124 15.61 22.75 23.72
CA ALA A 124 16.11 21.37 23.66
C ALA A 124 16.68 20.86 25.02
N GLY A 125 16.94 21.72 25.97
CA GLY A 125 17.46 21.39 27.32
C GLY A 125 16.39 21.27 28.41
N SER A 126 15.11 21.59 28.13
CA SER A 126 14.04 21.50 29.12
C SER A 126 13.66 20.05 29.42
N PRO A 127 13.55 19.63 30.70
CA PRO A 127 13.06 18.31 31.09
C PRO A 127 11.54 18.25 31.17
N GLU A 128 10.81 19.33 30.89
CA GLU A 128 9.37 19.42 30.98
C GLU A 128 8.71 18.90 29.71
N PHE A 129 7.70 18.05 29.84
CA PHE A 129 6.85 17.60 28.72
C PHE A 129 5.70 18.60 28.56
N ASP A 130 5.99 19.71 27.87
CA ASP A 130 5.06 20.81 27.59
C ASP A 130 4.22 20.55 26.32
N GLU A 131 3.29 21.45 26.02
CA GLU A 131 2.40 21.40 24.85
C GLU A 131 3.18 21.41 23.52
N GLN A 132 4.31 22.14 23.46
CA GLN A 132 5.14 22.16 22.25
C GLN A 132 5.76 20.80 21.97
N LEU A 133 6.23 20.10 23.01
CA LEU A 133 6.74 18.75 22.88
C LEU A 133 5.63 17.76 22.53
N GLU A 134 4.45 17.88 23.15
CA GLU A 134 3.29 17.05 22.80
C GLU A 134 2.95 17.17 21.31
N ALA A 135 2.88 18.39 20.79
CA ALA A 135 2.64 18.63 19.37
C ALA A 135 3.74 18.00 18.48
N GLY A 136 5.01 18.05 18.91
CA GLY A 136 6.12 17.37 18.23
C GLY A 136 5.98 15.85 18.24
N VAL A 137 5.61 15.27 19.38
CA VAL A 137 5.36 13.83 19.51
C VAL A 137 4.21 13.39 18.61
N ARG A 138 3.10 14.13 18.57
CA ARG A 138 1.96 13.83 17.69
C ARG A 138 2.34 13.88 16.21
N ARG A 139 3.14 14.88 15.77
CA ARG A 139 3.67 14.94 14.40
C ARG A 139 4.54 13.74 14.07
N PHE A 140 5.47 13.40 14.98
CA PHE A 140 6.30 12.21 14.83
C PHE A 140 5.44 10.93 14.70
N GLN A 141 4.46 10.73 15.60
CA GLN A 141 3.57 9.57 15.58
C GLN A 141 2.81 9.47 14.26
N GLN A 142 2.25 10.57 13.76
CA GLN A 142 1.54 10.62 12.46
C GLN A 142 2.45 10.19 11.31
N ARG A 143 3.67 10.78 11.23
CA ARG A 143 4.65 10.46 10.18
C ARG A 143 5.19 9.02 10.25
N HIS A 144 5.04 8.37 11.38
CA HIS A 144 5.53 7.00 11.58
C HIS A 144 4.40 5.97 11.69
N GLY A 145 3.17 6.35 11.30
CA GLY A 145 2.03 5.43 11.25
C GLY A 145 1.61 4.87 12.63
N LEU A 146 1.82 5.67 13.69
CA LEU A 146 1.41 5.37 15.05
C LEU A 146 0.10 6.08 15.40
N GLU A 147 -0.54 5.66 16.50
CA GLU A 147 -1.64 6.43 17.08
C GLU A 147 -1.11 7.75 17.60
N ALA A 148 -1.64 8.88 17.11
CA ALA A 148 -1.15 10.22 17.43
C ALA A 148 -1.77 10.74 18.75
N ASP A 149 -1.51 10.03 19.84
CA ASP A 149 -2.03 10.34 21.18
C ASP A 149 -1.17 11.32 21.99
N GLY A 150 0.03 11.68 21.48
CA GLY A 150 0.97 12.56 22.16
C GLY A 150 1.74 11.91 23.31
N VAL A 151 1.61 10.58 23.49
CA VAL A 151 2.22 9.83 24.59
C VAL A 151 3.40 9.01 24.08
N VAL A 152 4.55 9.04 24.76
CA VAL A 152 5.71 8.22 24.40
C VAL A 152 5.69 6.93 25.20
N GLY A 153 4.84 6.01 24.73
CA GLY A 153 4.83 4.63 25.18
C GLY A 153 5.85 3.76 24.43
N LYS A 154 5.85 2.45 24.72
CA LYS A 154 6.80 1.49 24.13
C LYS A 154 6.85 1.53 22.60
N GLY A 155 5.69 1.63 21.91
CA GLY A 155 5.63 1.68 20.45
C GLY A 155 6.30 2.94 19.89
N THR A 156 5.97 4.10 20.45
CA THR A 156 6.57 5.39 20.06
C THR A 156 8.07 5.41 20.35
N LEU A 157 8.51 4.90 21.49
CA LEU A 157 9.91 4.82 21.86
C LEU A 157 10.71 3.90 20.92
N THR A 158 10.16 2.74 20.58
CA THR A 158 10.77 1.83 19.60
C THR A 158 10.98 2.52 18.26
N GLU A 159 10.00 3.29 17.80
CA GLU A 159 10.06 3.98 16.52
C GLU A 159 11.02 5.19 16.54
N LEU A 160 11.09 5.94 17.67
CA LEU A 160 12.06 7.01 17.89
C LEU A 160 13.51 6.48 17.83
N ASN A 161 13.73 5.27 18.31
CA ASN A 161 15.04 4.66 18.46
C ASN A 161 15.48 3.85 17.23
N VAL A 162 14.70 3.83 16.16
CA VAL A 162 15.18 3.28 14.88
C VAL A 162 16.36 4.12 14.40
N PRO A 163 17.55 3.51 14.14
CA PRO A 163 18.75 4.26 13.77
C PRO A 163 18.64 4.86 12.37
N VAL A 164 19.44 5.91 12.11
CA VAL A 164 19.41 6.63 10.82
C VAL A 164 19.78 5.73 9.65
N GLU A 165 20.65 4.75 9.85
CA GLU A 165 21.04 3.74 8.85
C GLU A 165 19.83 2.93 8.37
N ALA A 166 18.99 2.47 9.30
CA ALA A 166 17.77 1.73 8.96
C ALA A 166 16.76 2.60 8.19
N ARG A 167 16.67 3.90 8.48
CA ARG A 167 15.86 4.85 7.70
C ARG A 167 16.42 5.08 6.30
N ILE A 168 17.73 5.17 6.16
CA ILE A 168 18.40 5.22 4.85
C ILE A 168 18.09 3.95 4.05
N ASP A 169 18.18 2.78 4.66
CA ASP A 169 17.87 1.51 3.99
C ASP A 169 16.40 1.43 3.59
N GLN A 170 15.47 1.90 4.44
CA GLN A 170 14.06 2.00 4.10
C GLN A 170 13.82 2.93 2.89
N LEU A 171 14.50 4.08 2.81
CA LEU A 171 14.45 4.98 1.66
C LEU A 171 15.03 4.34 0.39
N ARG A 172 16.15 3.61 0.49
CA ARG A 172 16.76 2.87 -0.63
C ARG A 172 15.81 1.82 -1.20
N VAL A 173 15.14 1.07 -0.34
CA VAL A 173 14.13 0.06 -0.71
C VAL A 173 12.97 0.71 -1.46
N ASN A 174 12.47 1.85 -1.01
CA ASN A 174 11.34 2.52 -1.67
C ASN A 174 11.76 3.22 -2.96
N LEU A 175 12.98 3.75 -3.08
CA LEU A 175 13.52 4.21 -4.36
C LEU A 175 13.65 3.07 -5.38
N GLU A 176 14.00 1.87 -4.94
CA GLU A 176 14.03 0.71 -5.82
C GLU A 176 12.64 0.33 -6.31
N ARG A 177 11.64 0.27 -5.41
CA ARG A 177 10.23 0.05 -5.77
C ARG A 177 9.70 1.11 -6.73
N ALA A 178 10.11 2.37 -6.55
CA ALA A 178 9.73 3.47 -7.42
C ALA A 178 10.20 3.23 -8.88
N ARG A 179 11.40 2.68 -9.06
CA ARG A 179 11.92 2.33 -10.39
C ARG A 179 11.12 1.22 -11.06
N TRP A 180 10.50 0.33 -10.30
CA TRP A 180 9.70 -0.75 -10.86
C TRP A 180 8.36 -0.29 -11.44
N VAL A 181 7.81 0.86 -10.98
CA VAL A 181 6.39 1.20 -11.24
C VAL A 181 6.15 2.62 -11.75
N LEU A 182 7.12 3.55 -11.64
CA LEU A 182 6.87 4.97 -11.90
C LEU A 182 7.34 5.46 -13.28
N HIS A 183 7.85 4.59 -14.15
CA HIS A 183 8.30 5.00 -15.49
C HIS A 183 7.16 5.19 -16.48
N ASP A 184 6.09 4.40 -16.35
CA ASP A 184 4.96 4.39 -17.29
C ASP A 184 3.65 4.41 -16.50
N LEU A 185 3.31 5.57 -15.96
CA LEU A 185 2.03 5.79 -15.30
C LEU A 185 1.02 6.32 -16.34
N PRO A 186 -0.18 5.72 -16.44
CA PRO A 186 -1.25 6.32 -17.23
C PRO A 186 -1.68 7.66 -16.63
N GLN A 187 -2.46 8.46 -17.38
CA GLN A 187 -3.00 9.72 -16.88
C GLN A 187 -4.05 9.50 -15.79
N ASP A 188 -4.86 8.45 -15.97
CA ASP A 188 -5.92 8.08 -15.03
C ASP A 188 -5.63 6.72 -14.41
N PHE A 189 -5.52 6.68 -13.09
CA PHE A 189 -5.23 5.45 -12.37
C PHE A 189 -5.59 5.52 -10.89
N VAL A 190 -5.74 4.35 -10.29
CA VAL A 190 -5.96 4.18 -8.85
C VAL A 190 -4.75 3.51 -8.23
N ILE A 191 -4.26 4.04 -7.12
CA ILE A 191 -3.26 3.38 -6.27
C ILE A 191 -3.92 2.94 -4.97
N THR A 192 -3.78 1.65 -4.64
CA THR A 192 -3.92 1.17 -3.28
C THR A 192 -2.54 1.12 -2.65
N ASP A 193 -2.25 2.05 -1.75
CA ASP A 193 -1.03 2.03 -0.93
C ASP A 193 -1.24 1.12 0.27
N ILE A 194 -0.72 -0.11 0.16
CA ILE A 194 -0.99 -1.19 1.11
C ILE A 194 -0.41 -0.85 2.50
N ALA A 195 0.85 -0.42 2.59
CA ALA A 195 1.48 -0.11 3.88
C ALA A 195 1.03 1.25 4.44
N GLY A 196 0.53 2.15 3.58
CA GLY A 196 -0.08 3.41 3.96
C GLY A 196 -1.55 3.32 4.30
N PHE A 197 -2.19 2.19 4.00
CA PHE A 197 -3.63 2.00 4.25
C PHE A 197 -4.50 3.07 3.60
N ARG A 198 -4.23 3.40 2.32
CA ARG A 198 -4.94 4.42 1.55
C ARG A 198 -5.29 3.91 0.16
N VAL A 199 -6.37 4.46 -0.40
CA VAL A 199 -6.70 4.38 -1.82
C VAL A 199 -6.71 5.78 -2.37
N MET A 200 -6.03 6.00 -3.47
CA MET A 200 -5.88 7.28 -4.14
C MET A 200 -6.31 7.14 -5.59
N TYR A 201 -7.09 8.08 -6.10
CA TYR A 201 -7.47 8.16 -7.49
C TYR A 201 -6.86 9.40 -8.14
N PHE A 202 -6.11 9.17 -9.21
CA PHE A 202 -5.48 10.20 -10.02
C PHE A 202 -6.22 10.33 -11.35
N ARG A 203 -6.49 11.56 -11.78
CA ARG A 203 -7.10 11.88 -13.08
C ARG A 203 -6.28 12.98 -13.73
N GLY A 204 -5.89 12.78 -15.00
CA GLY A 204 -4.98 13.72 -15.68
C GLY A 204 -3.61 13.86 -15.01
N GLY A 205 -3.18 12.84 -14.26
CA GLY A 205 -1.92 12.87 -13.48
C GLY A 205 -2.02 13.53 -12.11
N GLU A 206 -3.16 14.19 -11.78
CA GLU A 206 -3.36 14.90 -10.51
C GLU A 206 -4.20 14.06 -9.53
N LEU A 207 -3.91 14.18 -8.22
CA LEU A 207 -4.68 13.52 -7.17
C LEU A 207 -6.09 14.14 -7.07
N LEU A 208 -7.10 13.40 -7.51
CA LEU A 208 -8.49 13.84 -7.47
C LEU A 208 -9.19 13.44 -6.16
N TRP A 209 -8.86 12.27 -5.61
CA TRP A 209 -9.53 11.74 -4.42
C TRP A 209 -8.63 10.76 -3.66
N GLU A 210 -8.78 10.79 -2.35
CA GLU A 210 -8.09 9.89 -1.44
C GLU A 210 -9.00 9.47 -0.29
N THR A 211 -8.82 8.23 0.19
CA THR A 211 -9.51 7.72 1.37
C THR A 211 -8.69 6.68 2.12
N ARG A 212 -9.07 6.44 3.38
CA ARG A 212 -8.47 5.37 4.18
C ARG A 212 -8.91 3.99 3.69
N ALA A 213 -8.01 3.01 3.84
CA ALA A 213 -8.27 1.63 3.47
C ALA A 213 -7.92 0.65 4.60
N GLN A 214 -8.57 -0.53 4.61
CA GLN A 214 -8.15 -1.68 5.40
C GLN A 214 -7.67 -2.76 4.44
N VAL A 215 -6.51 -3.33 4.71
CA VAL A 215 -5.84 -4.33 3.86
C VAL A 215 -5.74 -5.68 4.55
N GLY A 216 -5.18 -6.67 3.89
CA GLY A 216 -5.01 -8.03 4.40
C GLY A 216 -4.16 -8.10 5.67
N LYS A 217 -4.46 -9.07 6.53
CA LYS A 217 -3.62 -9.43 7.68
C LYS A 217 -2.27 -9.96 7.21
N SER A 218 -1.24 -9.94 8.07
CA SER A 218 0.11 -10.41 7.74
C SER A 218 0.16 -11.86 7.22
N TYR A 219 -0.72 -12.73 7.69
CA TYR A 219 -0.86 -14.12 7.23
C TYR A 219 -1.87 -14.31 6.07
N ARG A 220 -2.50 -13.23 5.59
CA ARG A 220 -3.40 -13.16 4.41
C ARG A 220 -3.14 -11.85 3.67
N LYS A 221 -1.90 -11.70 3.20
CA LYS A 221 -1.38 -10.46 2.61
C LYS A 221 -2.20 -10.03 1.40
N THR A 222 -2.43 -8.74 1.26
CA THR A 222 -2.85 -8.16 -0.02
C THR A 222 -1.69 -8.28 -1.01
N PRO A 223 -1.88 -8.87 -2.20
CA PRO A 223 -0.83 -8.98 -3.19
C PRO A 223 -0.49 -7.63 -3.83
N VAL A 224 0.74 -7.50 -4.35
CA VAL A 224 1.18 -6.37 -5.17
C VAL A 224 1.00 -6.76 -6.63
N PHE A 225 0.19 -6.01 -7.38
CA PHE A 225 -0.05 -6.24 -8.81
C PHE A 225 -0.78 -5.06 -9.47
N ARG A 226 -0.83 -5.07 -10.81
CA ARG A 226 -1.57 -4.13 -11.65
C ARG A 226 -2.72 -4.86 -12.33
N ASP A 227 -3.87 -4.19 -12.44
CA ASP A 227 -5.05 -4.65 -13.18
C ASP A 227 -5.89 -3.43 -13.61
N SER A 228 -7.14 -3.64 -14.06
CA SER A 228 -8.05 -2.56 -14.42
C SER A 228 -9.44 -2.77 -13.84
N ILE A 229 -9.96 -1.75 -13.15
CA ILE A 229 -11.35 -1.72 -12.70
C ILE A 229 -12.24 -1.64 -13.95
N ARG A 230 -13.15 -2.59 -14.09
CA ARG A 230 -14.04 -2.71 -15.26
C ARG A 230 -15.48 -2.38 -14.96
N TYR A 231 -15.91 -2.58 -13.72
CA TYR A 231 -17.27 -2.29 -13.31
C TYR A 231 -17.41 -2.06 -11.81
N VAL A 232 -18.47 -1.35 -11.47
CA VAL A 232 -18.98 -1.18 -10.11
C VAL A 232 -20.18 -2.10 -9.92
N GLU A 233 -20.30 -2.75 -8.78
CA GLU A 233 -21.41 -3.60 -8.41
C GLU A 233 -22.01 -3.10 -7.09
N PHE A 234 -23.22 -2.58 -7.15
CA PHE A 234 -24.01 -2.18 -6.01
C PHE A 234 -24.78 -3.37 -5.43
N ASN A 235 -25.02 -3.38 -4.13
CA ASN A 235 -25.66 -4.48 -3.40
C ASN A 235 -25.05 -5.85 -3.77
N PRO A 236 -23.73 -6.03 -3.61
CA PRO A 236 -23.10 -7.28 -4.03
C PRO A 236 -23.58 -8.47 -3.18
N THR A 237 -23.68 -9.64 -3.81
CA THR A 237 -23.68 -10.90 -3.06
C THR A 237 -22.25 -11.28 -2.74
N TRP A 238 -22.03 -11.95 -1.61
CA TRP A 238 -20.71 -12.46 -1.25
C TRP A 238 -20.69 -13.99 -1.21
N THR A 239 -20.06 -14.60 -2.18
CA THR A 239 -19.74 -16.04 -2.13
C THR A 239 -18.48 -16.22 -1.30
N VAL A 240 -18.59 -17.02 -0.22
CA VAL A 240 -17.51 -17.24 0.75
C VAL A 240 -16.35 -17.97 0.07
N PRO A 241 -15.15 -17.38 0.00
CA PRO A 241 -13.98 -18.06 -0.57
C PRO A 241 -13.60 -19.32 0.23
N PRO A 242 -13.05 -20.37 -0.41
CA PRO A 242 -12.71 -21.63 0.27
C PRO A 242 -11.82 -21.47 1.50
N THR A 243 -10.86 -20.55 1.46
CA THR A 243 -9.96 -20.28 2.59
C THR A 243 -10.72 -19.69 3.78
N ILE A 244 -11.66 -18.76 3.55
CA ILE A 244 -12.49 -18.14 4.58
C ILE A 244 -13.50 -19.15 5.11
N LEU A 245 -14.10 -19.94 4.22
CA LEU A 245 -14.98 -21.05 4.62
C LEU A 245 -14.27 -21.97 5.60
N LYS A 246 -13.08 -22.46 5.22
CA LYS A 246 -12.30 -23.41 6.01
C LYS A 246 -11.86 -22.85 7.37
N LYS A 247 -11.28 -21.64 7.35
CA LYS A 247 -10.58 -21.09 8.54
C LYS A 247 -11.48 -20.27 9.45
N ASP A 248 -12.55 -19.65 8.91
CA ASP A 248 -13.30 -18.63 9.65
C ASP A 248 -14.79 -19.00 9.83
N ILE A 249 -15.44 -19.59 8.85
CA ILE A 249 -16.90 -19.83 8.88
C ILE A 249 -17.23 -21.21 9.44
N LEU A 250 -16.68 -22.27 8.84
CA LEU A 250 -17.00 -23.64 9.21
C LEU A 250 -16.77 -23.95 10.70
N PRO A 251 -15.67 -23.50 11.34
CA PRO A 251 -15.49 -23.68 12.79
C PRO A 251 -16.58 -22.99 13.63
N LYS A 252 -17.12 -21.85 13.15
CA LYS A 252 -18.19 -21.13 13.86
C LYS A 252 -19.54 -21.81 13.70
N VAL A 253 -19.85 -22.29 12.50
CA VAL A 253 -21.10 -23.03 12.23
C VAL A 253 -21.17 -24.32 13.03
N LYS A 254 -20.03 -25.04 13.17
CA LYS A 254 -19.95 -26.26 14.03
C LYS A 254 -20.22 -25.96 15.49
N LYS A 255 -19.88 -24.76 16.00
CA LYS A 255 -20.13 -24.33 17.38
C LYS A 255 -21.54 -23.74 17.58
N ASP A 256 -22.05 -23.03 16.56
CA ASP A 256 -23.35 -22.35 16.59
C ASP A 256 -24.04 -22.57 15.24
N PRO A 257 -24.91 -23.56 15.09
CA PRO A 257 -25.66 -23.81 13.86
C PRO A 257 -26.47 -22.60 13.37
N GLY A 258 -26.89 -21.71 14.27
CA GLY A 258 -27.60 -20.47 13.96
C GLY A 258 -26.72 -19.37 13.36
N TYR A 259 -25.39 -19.57 13.31
CA TYR A 259 -24.44 -18.56 12.83
C TYR A 259 -24.75 -18.08 11.42
N LEU A 260 -25.11 -19.00 10.50
CA LEU A 260 -25.39 -18.66 9.09
C LEU A 260 -26.62 -17.76 8.98
N GLN A 261 -27.70 -18.07 9.72
CA GLN A 261 -28.92 -17.26 9.74
C GLN A 261 -28.65 -15.86 10.30
N LYS A 262 -27.92 -15.77 11.44
CA LYS A 262 -27.53 -14.47 12.04
C LYS A 262 -26.75 -13.58 11.07
N LYS A 263 -26.04 -14.18 10.12
CA LYS A 263 -25.19 -13.49 9.11
C LYS A 263 -25.85 -13.38 7.75
N ASN A 264 -27.10 -13.80 7.55
CA ASN A 264 -27.79 -13.85 6.26
C ASN A 264 -26.99 -14.65 5.20
N ILE A 265 -26.42 -15.78 5.60
CA ILE A 265 -25.63 -16.65 4.72
C ILE A 265 -26.48 -17.85 4.35
N ARG A 266 -26.74 -18.06 3.07
CA ARG A 266 -27.42 -19.23 2.53
C ARG A 266 -26.43 -20.32 2.14
N VAL A 267 -26.85 -21.58 2.30
CA VAL A 267 -26.15 -22.74 1.79
C VAL A 267 -26.68 -23.04 0.39
N ILE A 268 -25.80 -23.22 -0.57
CA ILE A 268 -26.14 -23.45 -1.97
C ILE A 268 -25.47 -24.73 -2.45
N ASP A 269 -26.22 -25.63 -3.07
CA ASP A 269 -25.69 -26.86 -3.67
C ASP A 269 -24.97 -26.59 -5.00
N ARG A 270 -24.45 -27.65 -5.62
CA ARG A 270 -23.75 -27.57 -6.90
C ARG A 270 -24.64 -27.14 -8.07
N ASN A 271 -25.95 -27.28 -7.92
CA ASN A 271 -26.95 -26.89 -8.91
C ASN A 271 -27.47 -25.46 -8.71
N GLY A 272 -26.93 -24.74 -7.72
CA GLY A 272 -27.35 -23.37 -7.39
C GLY A 272 -28.61 -23.28 -6.53
N LYS A 273 -29.17 -24.42 -6.05
CA LYS A 273 -30.36 -24.47 -5.21
C LYS A 273 -30.02 -24.21 -3.75
N THR A 274 -30.85 -23.41 -3.08
CA THR A 274 -30.71 -23.21 -1.63
C THR A 274 -31.05 -24.48 -0.87
N VAL A 275 -30.19 -24.85 0.07
CA VAL A 275 -30.34 -26.01 0.95
C VAL A 275 -30.59 -25.51 2.37
N ASP A 276 -31.50 -26.16 3.11
CA ASP A 276 -31.73 -25.84 4.50
C ASP A 276 -30.51 -26.18 5.34
N ALA A 277 -29.93 -25.16 5.95
CA ALA A 277 -28.76 -25.32 6.82
C ALA A 277 -29.01 -26.13 8.08
N ALA A 278 -30.26 -26.18 8.55
CA ALA A 278 -30.65 -26.95 9.73
C ALA A 278 -30.63 -28.47 9.50
N GLY A 279 -30.86 -28.88 8.23
CA GLY A 279 -30.79 -30.28 7.80
C GLY A 279 -29.39 -30.83 7.58
N ILE A 280 -28.34 -29.99 7.72
CA ILE A 280 -26.95 -30.36 7.47
C ILE A 280 -26.26 -30.75 8.79
N ASP A 281 -25.75 -31.97 8.85
CA ASP A 281 -24.85 -32.37 9.94
C ASP A 281 -23.43 -31.80 9.68
N TRP A 282 -23.20 -30.62 10.22
CA TRP A 282 -21.94 -29.88 10.06
C TRP A 282 -20.70 -30.58 10.61
N SER A 283 -20.90 -31.53 11.55
CA SER A 283 -19.80 -32.30 12.16
C SER A 283 -19.14 -33.23 11.15
N LYS A 284 -19.90 -33.75 10.20
CA LYS A 284 -19.47 -34.74 9.20
C LYS A 284 -18.59 -34.14 8.09
N TYR A 285 -18.64 -32.82 7.89
CA TYR A 285 -17.94 -32.21 6.77
C TYR A 285 -16.56 -31.68 7.21
N PRO A 286 -15.46 -32.28 6.69
CA PRO A 286 -14.16 -31.68 6.78
C PRO A 286 -14.12 -30.41 5.91
N ALA A 287 -13.19 -29.53 6.22
CA ALA A 287 -13.04 -28.30 5.42
C ALA A 287 -12.61 -28.56 3.96
N ALA A 288 -11.92 -29.67 3.70
CA ALA A 288 -11.62 -30.15 2.35
C ALA A 288 -12.77 -31.01 1.84
N GLY A 289 -13.25 -30.73 0.63
CA GLY A 289 -14.34 -31.48 0.01
C GLY A 289 -15.74 -31.08 0.50
N PHE A 290 -15.90 -29.92 1.15
CA PHE A 290 -17.21 -29.39 1.51
C PHE A 290 -18.07 -29.22 0.25
N PRO A 291 -19.25 -29.88 0.15
CA PRO A 291 -19.97 -30.00 -1.11
C PRO A 291 -20.86 -28.81 -1.46
N TYR A 292 -20.95 -27.83 -0.59
CA TYR A 292 -21.82 -26.67 -0.74
C TYR A 292 -21.03 -25.37 -0.90
N MET A 293 -21.65 -24.36 -1.50
CA MET A 293 -21.20 -22.96 -1.46
C MET A 293 -21.97 -22.21 -0.38
N LEU A 294 -21.30 -21.29 0.31
CA LEU A 294 -21.94 -20.33 1.21
C LEU A 294 -22.03 -18.98 0.50
N ARG A 295 -23.22 -18.40 0.47
CA ARG A 295 -23.46 -17.08 -0.17
C ARG A 295 -24.20 -16.17 0.79
N GLN A 296 -23.65 -15.00 1.05
CA GLN A 296 -24.31 -13.95 1.80
C GLN A 296 -25.08 -13.03 0.86
N ASP A 297 -26.34 -12.76 1.21
CA ASP A 297 -27.20 -11.91 0.42
C ASP A 297 -26.85 -10.42 0.57
N PRO A 298 -27.31 -9.56 -0.36
CA PRO A 298 -27.14 -8.12 -0.24
C PRO A 298 -27.74 -7.58 1.06
N GLY A 299 -27.19 -6.48 1.54
CA GLY A 299 -27.71 -5.79 2.70
C GLY A 299 -26.63 -5.20 3.61
N PRO A 300 -27.03 -4.48 4.69
CA PRO A 300 -26.12 -3.73 5.55
C PRO A 300 -25.16 -4.63 6.35
N LYS A 301 -25.46 -5.92 6.49
CA LYS A 301 -24.60 -6.92 7.17
C LYS A 301 -23.67 -7.67 6.22
N ASN A 302 -23.76 -7.42 4.90
CA ASN A 302 -22.92 -8.11 3.91
C ASN A 302 -21.43 -7.78 4.16
N ALA A 303 -20.57 -8.80 4.11
CA ALA A 303 -19.14 -8.63 4.36
C ALA A 303 -18.45 -7.68 3.36
N LEU A 304 -19.01 -7.55 2.14
CA LEU A 304 -18.55 -6.63 1.10
C LEU A 304 -19.22 -5.25 1.18
N GLY A 305 -20.06 -5.00 2.20
CA GLY A 305 -20.85 -3.78 2.31
C GLY A 305 -21.87 -3.64 1.17
N ARG A 306 -22.01 -2.43 0.64
CA ARG A 306 -23.06 -2.06 -0.32
C ARG A 306 -22.56 -1.80 -1.73
N VAL A 307 -21.22 -1.73 -1.92
CA VAL A 307 -20.59 -1.51 -3.24
C VAL A 307 -19.25 -2.20 -3.33
N LYS A 308 -18.94 -2.68 -4.55
CA LYS A 308 -17.72 -3.39 -4.88
C LYS A 308 -17.20 -2.91 -6.25
N PHE A 309 -15.88 -2.74 -6.38
CA PHE A 309 -15.18 -2.32 -7.59
C PHE A 309 -14.36 -3.50 -8.13
N MET A 310 -14.69 -3.95 -9.31
CA MET A 310 -14.16 -5.19 -9.85
C MET A 310 -13.09 -4.98 -10.90
N PHE A 311 -11.94 -5.55 -10.60
CA PHE A 311 -10.82 -5.81 -11.49
C PHE A 311 -10.57 -7.32 -11.49
N PRO A 312 -11.00 -8.06 -12.53
CA PRO A 312 -10.90 -9.51 -12.58
C PRO A 312 -9.44 -9.98 -12.55
N ASN A 313 -9.05 -10.73 -11.51
CA ASN A 313 -7.67 -11.16 -11.29
C ASN A 313 -7.61 -12.57 -10.67
N LYS A 314 -6.45 -13.23 -10.80
CA LYS A 314 -6.21 -14.58 -10.26
C LYS A 314 -6.22 -14.66 -8.73
N HIS A 315 -6.11 -13.53 -8.04
CA HIS A 315 -6.04 -13.46 -6.56
C HIS A 315 -7.41 -13.35 -5.91
N ALA A 316 -8.48 -13.14 -6.69
CA ALA A 316 -9.83 -12.84 -6.21
C ALA A 316 -9.85 -11.66 -5.20
N VAL A 317 -9.05 -10.63 -5.47
CA VAL A 317 -8.94 -9.39 -4.69
C VAL A 317 -9.71 -8.28 -5.41
N TYR A 318 -10.38 -7.42 -4.65
CA TYR A 318 -11.12 -6.27 -5.14
C TYR A 318 -11.22 -5.18 -4.07
N LEU A 319 -11.59 -3.97 -4.48
CA LEU A 319 -11.94 -2.89 -3.57
C LEU A 319 -13.43 -3.01 -3.23
N HIS A 320 -13.81 -2.78 -1.97
CA HIS A 320 -15.20 -2.89 -1.56
C HIS A 320 -15.53 -2.11 -0.29
N ASP A 321 -16.81 -1.85 -0.08
CA ASP A 321 -17.35 -1.34 1.17
C ASP A 321 -17.25 -2.37 2.31
N THR A 322 -17.58 -1.97 3.52
CA THR A 322 -17.61 -2.85 4.70
C THR A 322 -18.56 -2.34 5.76
N PRO A 323 -19.29 -3.23 6.47
CA PRO A 323 -20.05 -2.84 7.65
C PRO A 323 -19.16 -2.50 8.86
N HIS A 324 -17.87 -2.86 8.82
CA HIS A 324 -16.93 -2.67 9.93
C HIS A 324 -16.16 -1.36 9.79
N LYS A 325 -16.85 -0.22 9.98
CA LYS A 325 -16.27 1.13 9.78
C LYS A 325 -15.28 1.55 10.88
N SER A 326 -15.45 1.09 12.12
CA SER A 326 -14.61 1.49 13.26
C SER A 326 -13.10 1.18 13.08
N GLY A 327 -12.78 0.19 12.24
CA GLY A 327 -11.39 -0.15 11.93
C GLY A 327 -10.63 0.93 11.16
N PHE A 328 -11.32 1.85 10.48
CA PHE A 328 -10.67 2.94 9.75
C PHE A 328 -10.04 4.00 10.66
N ALA A 329 -10.52 4.12 11.91
CA ALA A 329 -9.96 5.05 12.90
C ALA A 329 -8.60 4.61 13.47
N ARG A 330 -8.19 3.35 13.25
CA ARG A 330 -6.92 2.83 13.74
C ARG A 330 -5.74 3.26 12.85
N ALA A 331 -4.57 3.48 13.44
CA ALA A 331 -3.35 3.73 12.68
C ALA A 331 -2.94 2.50 11.85
N GLN A 332 -2.94 1.31 12.43
CA GLN A 332 -2.71 0.06 11.69
C GLN A 332 -4.03 -0.59 11.26
N ARG A 333 -4.21 -0.79 9.95
CA ARG A 333 -5.48 -1.24 9.36
C ARG A 333 -5.36 -2.56 8.58
N THR A 334 -4.64 -3.54 9.13
CA THR A 334 -4.47 -4.90 8.58
C THR A 334 -5.56 -5.84 9.07
N PHE A 335 -6.80 -5.72 8.57
CA PHE A 335 -7.97 -6.42 9.10
C PHE A 335 -8.64 -7.41 8.14
N SER A 336 -8.43 -7.28 6.83
CA SER A 336 -9.11 -8.09 5.82
C SER A 336 -8.44 -9.45 5.59
N SER A 337 -9.01 -10.23 4.70
CA SER A 337 -8.45 -11.50 4.23
C SER A 337 -7.75 -11.38 2.86
N GLY A 338 -7.28 -10.17 2.51
CA GLY A 338 -6.57 -9.88 1.28
C GLY A 338 -7.23 -8.79 0.42
N CYS A 339 -8.56 -8.68 0.42
CA CYS A 339 -9.28 -7.60 -0.27
C CYS A 339 -9.07 -6.25 0.41
N ILE A 340 -9.36 -5.17 -0.30
CA ILE A 340 -9.19 -3.80 0.17
C ILE A 340 -10.55 -3.23 0.54
N ARG A 341 -10.76 -2.91 1.84
CA ARG A 341 -11.94 -2.21 2.30
C ARG A 341 -11.72 -0.71 2.20
N VAL A 342 -12.67 -0.01 1.62
CA VAL A 342 -12.62 1.43 1.35
C VAL A 342 -13.54 2.15 2.33
N GLU A 343 -13.08 3.25 2.93
CA GLU A 343 -13.85 3.98 3.94
C GLU A 343 -15.01 4.76 3.33
N ASP A 344 -14.74 5.52 2.26
CA ASP A 344 -15.73 6.27 1.50
C ASP A 344 -15.90 5.73 0.08
N PRO A 345 -16.54 4.55 -0.06
CA PRO A 345 -16.64 3.90 -1.35
C PRO A 345 -17.68 4.55 -2.28
N PHE A 346 -18.66 5.30 -1.73
CA PHE A 346 -19.70 5.92 -2.55
C PHE A 346 -19.20 7.19 -3.25
N ALA A 347 -18.33 7.98 -2.60
CA ALA A 347 -17.65 9.07 -3.27
C ALA A 347 -16.82 8.55 -4.44
N PHE A 348 -16.08 7.44 -4.24
CA PHE A 348 -15.32 6.81 -5.30
C PHE A 348 -16.22 6.27 -6.43
N ALA A 349 -17.34 5.63 -6.10
CA ALA A 349 -18.29 5.15 -7.11
C ALA A 349 -18.85 6.29 -7.98
N ARG A 350 -19.20 7.44 -7.38
CA ARG A 350 -19.65 8.63 -8.12
C ARG A 350 -18.58 9.17 -9.07
N LEU A 351 -17.32 9.25 -8.62
CA LEU A 351 -16.21 9.69 -9.47
C LEU A 351 -15.96 8.75 -10.65
N LEU A 352 -16.18 7.44 -10.48
CA LEU A 352 -16.05 6.46 -11.56
C LEU A 352 -17.22 6.46 -12.54
N LEU A 353 -18.35 7.05 -12.18
CA LEU A 353 -19.57 7.06 -12.97
C LEU A 353 -19.99 8.48 -13.38
N ASP A 354 -19.11 9.48 -13.23
CA ASP A 354 -19.42 10.89 -13.51
C ASP A 354 -19.60 11.18 -15.02
N ASP A 355 -19.11 10.30 -15.88
CA ASP A 355 -19.36 10.30 -17.32
C ASP A 355 -20.75 9.74 -17.72
N LYS A 356 -21.56 9.30 -16.72
CA LYS A 356 -22.87 8.67 -16.92
C LYS A 356 -23.97 9.53 -16.24
N PRO A 357 -24.60 10.46 -16.97
CA PRO A 357 -25.57 11.42 -16.40
C PRO A 357 -26.71 10.76 -15.61
N ASP A 358 -27.10 9.54 -16.02
CA ASP A 358 -28.18 8.79 -15.37
C ASP A 358 -27.75 8.16 -14.03
N TRP A 359 -26.49 8.24 -13.63
CA TRP A 359 -25.98 7.63 -12.40
C TRP A 359 -25.77 8.66 -11.30
N ASP A 360 -26.82 9.46 -11.06
CA ASP A 360 -26.86 10.45 -9.99
C ASP A 360 -27.06 9.80 -8.59
N GLN A 361 -27.03 10.62 -7.55
CA GLN A 361 -27.19 10.16 -6.17
C GLN A 361 -28.55 9.49 -5.95
N SER A 362 -29.64 10.03 -6.54
CA SER A 362 -31.00 9.49 -6.38
C SER A 362 -31.13 8.09 -6.93
N ARG A 363 -30.54 7.83 -8.12
CA ARG A 363 -30.50 6.50 -8.70
C ARG A 363 -29.70 5.53 -7.86
N ILE A 364 -28.53 5.95 -7.36
CA ILE A 364 -27.70 5.12 -6.49
C ILE A 364 -28.46 4.74 -5.22
N ASP A 365 -29.12 5.71 -4.58
CA ASP A 365 -29.91 5.50 -3.36
C ASP A 365 -31.07 4.53 -3.61
N GLY A 366 -31.83 4.70 -4.68
CA GLY A 366 -32.91 3.79 -5.07
C GLY A 366 -32.43 2.36 -5.33
N ILE A 367 -31.25 2.19 -5.96
CA ILE A 367 -30.64 0.87 -6.12
C ILE A 367 -30.27 0.28 -4.76
N LEU A 368 -29.65 1.08 -3.88
CA LEU A 368 -29.28 0.62 -2.55
C LEU A 368 -30.50 0.17 -1.73
N GLU A 369 -31.60 0.88 -1.78
CA GLU A 369 -32.85 0.53 -1.10
C GLU A 369 -33.47 -0.75 -1.65
N SER A 370 -33.37 -0.96 -2.95
CA SER A 370 -33.96 -2.14 -3.60
C SER A 370 -33.33 -3.47 -3.17
N LEU A 371 -32.14 -3.46 -2.60
CA LEU A 371 -31.32 -4.62 -2.27
C LEU A 371 -31.01 -5.54 -3.47
N LYS A 372 -31.30 -5.11 -4.69
CA LYS A 372 -30.99 -5.86 -5.91
C LYS A 372 -29.54 -5.63 -6.31
N THR A 373 -28.81 -6.72 -6.54
CA THR A 373 -27.46 -6.62 -7.10
C THR A 373 -27.53 -5.96 -8.49
N THR A 374 -26.87 -4.82 -8.62
CA THR A 374 -26.86 -4.03 -9.85
C THR A 374 -25.42 -3.76 -10.26
N ARG A 375 -25.07 -4.18 -11.47
CA ARG A 375 -23.75 -3.95 -12.07
C ARG A 375 -23.82 -2.82 -13.07
N VAL A 376 -22.81 -1.95 -13.03
CA VAL A 376 -22.57 -0.92 -14.05
C VAL A 376 -21.13 -1.01 -14.54
N ASN A 377 -20.96 -1.20 -15.86
CA ASN A 377 -19.64 -1.21 -16.47
C ASN A 377 -19.12 0.22 -16.59
N LEU A 378 -17.81 0.43 -16.37
CA LEU A 378 -17.15 1.67 -16.72
C LEU A 378 -17.13 1.81 -18.27
N THR A 379 -17.10 3.03 -18.75
CA THR A 379 -16.95 3.31 -20.19
C THR A 379 -15.58 2.85 -20.66
N GLU A 380 -14.54 3.21 -19.91
CA GLU A 380 -13.18 2.74 -20.12
C GLU A 380 -12.66 2.03 -18.86
N PRO A 381 -11.94 0.92 -19.00
CA PRO A 381 -11.31 0.27 -17.85
C PRO A 381 -10.26 1.19 -17.19
N LEU A 382 -10.35 1.39 -15.88
CA LEU A 382 -9.45 2.25 -15.13
C LEU A 382 -8.32 1.44 -14.50
N THR A 383 -7.08 1.78 -14.80
CA THR A 383 -5.90 1.12 -14.22
C THR A 383 -5.95 1.19 -12.69
N VAL A 384 -5.73 0.06 -12.02
CA VAL A 384 -5.56 -0.04 -10.56
C VAL A 384 -4.24 -0.73 -10.24
N MET A 385 -3.46 -0.14 -9.37
CA MET A 385 -2.20 -0.67 -8.88
C MET A 385 -2.26 -0.86 -7.37
N LEU A 386 -1.98 -2.06 -6.91
CA LEU A 386 -1.81 -2.36 -5.49
C LEU A 386 -0.31 -2.33 -5.21
N LEU A 387 0.15 -1.31 -4.51
CA LEU A 387 1.57 -1.04 -4.29
C LEU A 387 1.92 -1.09 -2.80
N TYR A 388 3.22 -1.24 -2.50
CA TYR A 388 3.70 -1.39 -1.14
C TYR A 388 4.81 -0.39 -0.83
N TRP A 389 4.45 0.73 -0.19
CA TRP A 389 5.35 1.83 0.13
C TRP A 389 5.56 1.96 1.63
N THR A 390 6.77 1.68 2.11
CA THR A 390 7.14 1.84 3.54
C THR A 390 7.79 3.19 3.84
N ALA A 391 8.13 3.97 2.81
CA ALA A 391 8.50 5.37 2.93
C ALA A 391 7.95 6.16 1.74
N VAL A 392 7.38 7.32 2.01
CA VAL A 392 6.95 8.33 1.03
C VAL A 392 7.33 9.70 1.58
N VAL A 393 7.20 10.74 0.75
CA VAL A 393 7.40 12.14 1.17
C VAL A 393 6.05 12.84 1.07
N ASP A 394 5.72 13.68 2.06
CA ASP A 394 4.52 14.50 2.05
C ASP A 394 4.75 15.84 1.34
N ASP A 395 3.70 16.64 1.21
CA ASP A 395 3.72 17.94 0.52
C ASP A 395 4.64 18.97 1.21
N ASP A 396 4.91 18.80 2.52
CA ASP A 396 5.87 19.61 3.28
C ASP A 396 7.32 19.13 3.13
N GLY A 397 7.56 18.11 2.32
CA GLY A 397 8.87 17.50 2.09
C GLY A 397 9.35 16.63 3.24
N GLN A 398 8.48 16.30 4.23
CA GLN A 398 8.81 15.40 5.33
C GLN A 398 8.64 13.94 4.91
N VAL A 399 9.54 13.07 5.41
CA VAL A 399 9.43 11.63 5.14
C VAL A 399 8.40 11.01 6.08
N ILE A 400 7.44 10.34 5.50
CA ILE A 400 6.50 9.46 6.20
C ILE A 400 7.06 8.05 6.15
N PHE A 401 7.48 7.52 7.29
CA PHE A 401 7.88 6.13 7.43
C PHE A 401 6.71 5.28 7.92
N ARG A 402 6.58 4.10 7.37
CA ARG A 402 5.50 3.17 7.68
C ARG A 402 6.06 1.82 8.08
N LYS A 403 5.33 1.15 8.95
CA LYS A 403 5.71 -0.19 9.37
C LYS A 403 5.67 -1.14 8.17
N ASP A 404 6.70 -1.97 8.01
CA ASP A 404 6.72 -3.09 7.07
C ASP A 404 5.83 -4.23 7.59
N VAL A 405 4.49 -4.05 7.43
CA VAL A 405 3.47 -4.96 7.98
C VAL A 405 3.47 -6.36 7.36
N TYR A 406 4.20 -6.53 6.25
CA TYR A 406 4.28 -7.80 5.50
C TYR A 406 5.69 -8.36 5.40
N ASP A 407 6.67 -7.73 6.05
CA ASP A 407 8.09 -8.14 6.05
C ASP A 407 8.66 -8.25 4.62
N ARG A 408 8.41 -7.22 3.79
CA ARG A 408 8.85 -7.19 2.38
C ARG A 408 10.12 -6.37 2.14
N ASP A 409 10.53 -5.52 3.08
CA ASP A 409 11.69 -4.64 2.92
C ASP A 409 13.00 -5.41 2.96
N ALA A 410 13.13 -6.37 3.87
CA ALA A 410 14.36 -7.12 4.07
C ALA A 410 14.81 -7.88 2.80
N GLY A 411 13.87 -8.46 2.04
CA GLY A 411 14.17 -9.15 0.78
C GLY A 411 14.71 -8.20 -0.28
N VAL A 412 14.07 -7.02 -0.44
CA VAL A 412 14.53 -6.00 -1.40
C VAL A 412 15.89 -5.45 -0.98
N LEU A 413 16.10 -5.14 0.30
CA LEU A 413 17.36 -4.63 0.81
C LEU A 413 18.52 -5.64 0.61
N SER A 414 18.29 -6.90 0.90
CA SER A 414 19.25 -7.98 0.68
C SER A 414 19.68 -8.06 -0.78
N ALA A 415 18.71 -8.00 -1.71
CA ALA A 415 18.98 -8.02 -3.14
C ALA A 415 19.67 -6.73 -3.62
N LEU A 416 19.34 -5.57 -3.06
CA LEU A 416 20.05 -4.30 -3.34
C LEU A 416 21.53 -4.34 -2.91
N ASN A 417 21.83 -5.03 -1.81
CA ASN A 417 23.19 -5.14 -1.28
C ASN A 417 24.00 -6.27 -1.94
N ALA A 418 23.34 -7.21 -2.62
CA ALA A 418 24.00 -8.28 -3.37
C ALA A 418 24.80 -7.74 -4.58
N GLY A 419 25.76 -8.53 -5.06
CA GLY A 419 26.44 -8.25 -6.32
C GLY A 419 25.47 -8.16 -7.49
N PHE A 420 25.88 -7.45 -8.57
CA PHE A 420 25.07 -7.38 -9.78
C PHE A 420 25.09 -8.72 -10.53
N SER A 421 23.92 -9.19 -10.96
CA SER A 421 23.82 -10.32 -11.88
C SER A 421 22.75 -10.04 -12.94
N PHE A 422 23.10 -10.18 -14.21
CA PHE A 422 22.11 -10.20 -15.30
C PHE A 422 21.37 -11.54 -15.25
N ARG A 423 20.20 -11.59 -14.60
CA ARG A 423 19.38 -12.80 -14.57
C ARG A 423 18.33 -12.86 -15.68
N GLN A 424 17.90 -11.71 -16.20
CA GLN A 424 16.98 -11.61 -17.34
C GLN A 424 17.39 -10.47 -18.26
N LYS A 425 17.36 -10.71 -19.58
CA LYS A 425 17.41 -9.62 -20.55
C LYS A 425 16.10 -8.82 -20.42
N PRO A 426 16.15 -7.49 -20.25
CA PRO A 426 14.94 -6.69 -20.27
C PRO A 426 14.25 -6.85 -21.62
N VAL A 427 12.93 -6.93 -21.59
CA VAL A 427 12.12 -6.93 -22.81
C VAL A 427 12.10 -5.51 -23.33
N ILE A 428 12.56 -5.31 -24.55
CA ILE A 428 12.55 -4.02 -25.24
C ILE A 428 11.41 -4.08 -26.26
N ARG A 429 10.48 -3.11 -26.22
CA ARG A 429 9.48 -2.97 -27.29
C ARG A 429 10.21 -2.78 -28.61
N GLN A 430 10.05 -3.72 -29.55
CA GLN A 430 10.47 -3.49 -30.93
C GLN A 430 9.59 -2.36 -31.47
N GLN A 431 10.20 -1.26 -31.88
CA GLN A 431 9.53 -0.22 -32.65
C GLN A 431 9.11 -0.88 -33.98
N GLN A 432 7.79 -1.06 -34.20
CA GLN A 432 7.22 -1.40 -35.51
C GLN A 432 7.28 -0.20 -36.43
#